data_7dff13a37ab81ec68f7875b04a6c679d
#
_entry.id   7dff13a37ab81ec68f7875b04a6c679d
#
_cell.length_a   1.000
_cell.length_b   1.000
_cell.length_c   1.000
_cell.angle_alpha   90.00
_cell.angle_beta   90.00
_cell.angle_gamma   90.00
#
_symmetry.space_group_name_H-M   'P 1'
#
loop_
_entity.id
_entity.type
_entity.pdbx_description
1 polymer ?
#
loop_
_entity_poly.entity_id
_entity_poly.type
_entity_poly.pdbx_seq_one_letter_code
_entity_poly.pdbx_strand_id
1 'polypeptide(L)'
;MAVSAYLTISIFVSHSIYALRLAREGKLLTHHTDHSVLTLMSMDSIIERDYTSVRPDMEMGKLVLAISSNRHNYLPVTDDNDNLLGEIDLTKVRNVIFRTELYHRFTVRQLMTLPPATLAATDSMECVMRTFDKTGADYLPVLSVEGHLVGYISRTRMYTMYRQVIRDYSTE
;
A
#
# COMPACT_ATOMS: atom_id res chain seq x y z
N MET A 1 -56.59 -17.18 -13.15
CA MET A 1 -55.94 -17.06 -11.82
C MET A 1 -54.48 -17.52 -11.77
N ALA A 2 -53.88 -18.07 -12.81
CA ALA A 2 -52.49 -18.51 -12.81
C ALA A 2 -51.49 -17.44 -13.28
N VAL A 3 -51.91 -16.40 -13.99
CA VAL A 3 -51.02 -15.39 -14.59
C VAL A 3 -50.62 -14.32 -13.56
N SER A 4 -51.46 -14.01 -12.56
CA SER A 4 -51.12 -13.04 -11.53
C SER A 4 -50.06 -13.52 -10.51
N ALA A 5 -50.04 -14.83 -10.24
CA ALA A 5 -49.03 -15.42 -9.34
C ALA A 5 -47.62 -15.46 -9.99
N TYR A 6 -47.55 -15.61 -11.28
CA TYR A 6 -46.26 -15.64 -12.01
C TYR A 6 -45.62 -14.24 -12.07
N LEU A 7 -46.40 -13.19 -12.22
CA LEU A 7 -45.93 -11.80 -12.23
C LEU A 7 -45.43 -11.34 -10.86
N THR A 8 -46.02 -11.79 -9.78
CA THR A 8 -45.60 -11.44 -8.42
C THR A 8 -44.29 -12.12 -8.03
N ILE A 9 -44.05 -13.35 -8.46
CA ILE A 9 -42.81 -14.10 -8.20
C ILE A 9 -41.66 -13.54 -9.03
N SER A 10 -41.89 -13.10 -10.28
CA SER A 10 -40.84 -12.58 -11.14
C SER A 10 -40.28 -11.21 -10.68
N ILE A 11 -41.08 -10.41 -9.95
CA ILE A 11 -40.65 -9.12 -9.41
C ILE A 11 -39.80 -9.29 -8.12
N PHE A 12 -40.06 -10.35 -7.34
CA PHE A 12 -39.33 -10.59 -6.09
C PHE A 12 -38.07 -11.46 -6.22
N VAL A 13 -37.99 -12.31 -7.23
CA VAL A 13 -36.93 -13.35 -7.35
C VAL A 13 -35.77 -12.94 -8.26
N SER A 14 -35.92 -11.94 -9.14
CA SER A 14 -34.86 -11.63 -10.09
C SER A 14 -33.61 -10.95 -9.49
N HIS A 15 -33.67 -10.46 -8.24
CA HIS A 15 -32.50 -9.87 -7.57
C HIS A 15 -31.84 -10.78 -6.52
N SER A 16 -32.52 -11.85 -6.07
CA SER A 16 -32.06 -12.68 -4.95
C SER A 16 -31.15 -13.85 -5.34
N ILE A 17 -31.39 -14.51 -6.47
CA ILE A 17 -30.69 -15.77 -6.81
C ILE A 17 -29.29 -15.48 -7.38
N TYR A 18 -29.13 -14.42 -8.16
CA TYR A 18 -27.82 -13.99 -8.64
C TYR A 18 -26.94 -13.42 -7.51
N ALA A 19 -27.54 -12.66 -6.59
CA ALA A 19 -26.86 -12.13 -5.42
C ALA A 19 -26.34 -13.26 -4.49
N LEU A 20 -27.14 -14.30 -4.24
CA LEU A 20 -26.74 -15.45 -3.43
C LEU A 20 -25.63 -16.31 -4.07
N ARG A 21 -25.61 -16.39 -5.40
CA ARG A 21 -24.58 -17.16 -6.12
C ARG A 21 -23.24 -16.41 -6.14
N LEU A 22 -23.26 -15.09 -6.35
CA LEU A 22 -22.07 -14.25 -6.28
C LEU A 22 -21.54 -14.11 -4.84
N ALA A 23 -22.40 -14.10 -3.82
CA ALA A 23 -22.00 -14.12 -2.41
C ALA A 23 -21.28 -15.43 -2.04
N ARG A 24 -21.72 -16.57 -2.58
CA ARG A 24 -21.05 -17.88 -2.38
C ARG A 24 -19.68 -17.97 -3.07
N GLU A 25 -19.46 -17.22 -4.15
CA GLU A 25 -18.19 -17.16 -4.89
C GLU A 25 -17.22 -16.10 -4.34
N GLY A 26 -17.58 -15.42 -3.23
CA GLY A 26 -16.73 -14.35 -2.63
C GLY A 26 -16.54 -13.12 -3.53
N LYS A 27 -17.35 -12.98 -4.59
CA LYS A 27 -17.25 -11.90 -5.59
C LYS A 27 -18.26 -10.77 -5.41
N LEU A 28 -19.16 -10.89 -4.41
CA LEU A 28 -20.06 -9.81 -4.03
C LEU A 28 -19.47 -9.03 -2.84
N LEU A 29 -18.37 -8.35 -3.09
CA LEU A 29 -18.08 -7.12 -2.38
C LEU A 29 -18.91 -6.05 -3.08
N THR A 30 -20.08 -5.77 -2.55
CA THR A 30 -20.93 -4.70 -3.06
C THR A 30 -20.17 -3.39 -2.86
N HIS A 31 -20.03 -2.57 -3.91
CA HIS A 31 -19.38 -1.26 -3.90
C HIS A 31 -19.74 -0.39 -2.69
N HIS A 32 -20.93 -0.56 -2.13
CA HIS A 32 -21.39 0.16 -0.94
C HIS A 32 -20.77 -0.34 0.36
N THR A 33 -20.55 -1.65 0.51
CA THR A 33 -19.95 -2.23 1.72
C THR A 33 -18.45 -1.88 1.77
N ASP A 34 -17.76 -1.92 0.63
CA ASP A 34 -16.33 -1.56 0.53
C ASP A 34 -16.10 -0.11 0.91
N HIS A 35 -16.92 0.82 0.40
CA HIS A 35 -16.79 2.24 0.73
C HIS A 35 -17.01 2.50 2.23
N SER A 36 -18.00 1.86 2.85
CA SER A 36 -18.27 2.01 4.27
C SER A 36 -17.11 1.47 5.14
N VAL A 37 -16.55 0.31 4.79
CA VAL A 37 -15.41 -0.28 5.48
C VAL A 37 -14.18 0.61 5.39
N LEU A 38 -13.87 1.13 4.21
CA LEU A 38 -12.71 2.01 4.00
C LEU A 38 -12.83 3.34 4.75
N THR A 39 -14.05 3.84 4.94
CA THR A 39 -14.30 5.07 5.72
C THR A 39 -13.99 4.89 7.22
N LEU A 40 -14.07 3.67 7.72
CA LEU A 40 -13.76 3.35 9.12
C LEU A 40 -12.27 3.10 9.38
N MET A 41 -11.50 2.93 8.32
CA MET A 41 -10.05 2.74 8.41
C MET A 41 -9.36 4.10 8.54
N SER A 42 -8.43 4.20 9.49
CA SER A 42 -7.55 5.36 9.63
C SER A 42 -6.21 5.08 8.99
N MET A 43 -5.78 5.95 8.07
CA MET A 43 -4.45 5.87 7.48
C MET A 43 -3.36 5.92 8.55
N ASP A 44 -3.51 6.76 9.55
CA ASP A 44 -2.53 6.95 10.63
C ASP A 44 -2.22 5.65 11.39
N SER A 45 -3.20 4.76 11.51
CA SER A 45 -3.06 3.47 12.20
C SER A 45 -2.24 2.43 11.41
N ILE A 46 -2.08 2.62 10.11
CA ILE A 46 -1.35 1.68 9.23
C ILE A 46 -0.03 2.23 8.71
N ILE A 47 0.29 3.50 8.96
CA ILE A 47 1.59 4.08 8.60
C ILE A 47 2.67 3.43 9.45
N GLU A 48 3.68 2.88 8.79
CA GLU A 48 4.92 2.36 9.37
C GLU A 48 5.94 3.49 9.43
N ARG A 49 6.33 3.91 10.64
CA ARG A 49 7.28 4.99 10.88
C ARG A 49 8.67 4.50 11.28
N ASP A 50 8.80 3.19 11.46
CA ASP A 50 10.09 2.53 11.79
C ASP A 50 10.87 2.27 10.48
N TYR A 51 11.51 3.29 9.98
CA TYR A 51 12.36 3.20 8.79
C TYR A 51 13.70 3.90 9.00
N THR A 52 14.71 3.44 8.30
CA THR A 52 16.03 4.09 8.26
C THR A 52 16.16 4.86 6.96
N SER A 53 16.30 6.18 7.03
CA SER A 53 16.59 7.02 5.85
C SER A 53 18.08 7.08 5.57
N VAL A 54 18.44 7.25 4.30
CA VAL A 54 19.81 7.45 3.84
C VAL A 54 19.93 8.74 3.02
N ARG A 55 21.15 9.30 2.95
CA ARG A 55 21.41 10.53 2.19
C ARG A 55 21.89 10.21 0.78
N PRO A 56 21.59 11.07 -0.21
CA PRO A 56 21.93 10.81 -1.61
C PRO A 56 23.44 10.79 -1.90
N ASP A 57 24.24 11.50 -1.11
CA ASP A 57 25.70 11.55 -1.21
C ASP A 57 26.44 10.44 -0.45
N MET A 58 25.70 9.62 0.31
CA MET A 58 26.25 8.49 1.04
C MET A 58 26.90 7.50 0.07
N GLU A 59 28.12 7.05 0.40
CA GLU A 59 28.81 5.98 -0.35
C GLU A 59 28.12 4.65 -0.19
N MET A 60 28.20 3.81 -1.21
CA MET A 60 27.60 2.47 -1.23
C MET A 60 28.07 1.59 -0.06
N GLY A 61 29.32 1.70 0.39
CA GLY A 61 29.82 0.95 1.54
C GLY A 61 29.04 1.26 2.83
N LYS A 62 28.68 2.52 3.06
CA LYS A 62 27.82 2.93 4.19
C LYS A 62 26.37 2.50 4.00
N LEU A 63 25.87 2.55 2.75
CA LEU A 63 24.55 2.05 2.41
C LEU A 63 24.39 0.56 2.76
N VAL A 64 25.40 -0.27 2.48
CA VAL A 64 25.39 -1.70 2.82
C VAL A 64 25.27 -1.91 4.33
N LEU A 65 25.94 -1.08 5.15
CA LEU A 65 25.78 -1.11 6.60
C LEU A 65 24.36 -0.71 7.03
N ALA A 66 23.79 0.32 6.42
CA ALA A 66 22.39 0.71 6.70
C ALA A 66 21.41 -0.40 6.32
N ILE A 67 21.63 -1.08 5.19
CA ILE A 67 20.82 -2.23 4.75
C ILE A 67 20.90 -3.37 5.77
N SER A 68 22.07 -3.66 6.33
CA SER A 68 22.26 -4.77 7.28
C SER A 68 21.44 -4.61 8.58
N SER A 69 21.13 -3.39 8.96
CA SER A 69 20.30 -3.07 10.14
C SER A 69 18.82 -2.80 9.80
N ASN A 70 18.49 -2.71 8.52
CA ASN A 70 17.13 -2.42 8.06
C ASN A 70 16.28 -3.69 8.01
N ARG A 71 15.00 -3.56 8.40
CA ARG A 71 14.03 -4.68 8.38
C ARG A 71 13.13 -4.68 7.15
N HIS A 72 13.16 -3.60 6.38
CA HIS A 72 12.31 -3.43 5.20
C HIS A 72 13.09 -3.69 3.91
N ASN A 73 12.41 -4.00 2.83
CA ASN A 73 13.02 -4.17 1.51
C ASN A 73 13.25 -2.84 0.78
N TYR A 74 13.09 -1.73 1.46
CA TYR A 74 13.31 -0.38 0.95
C TYR A 74 14.02 0.49 2.00
N LEU A 75 14.76 1.49 1.53
CA LEU A 75 15.27 2.58 2.36
C LEU A 75 14.95 3.91 1.65
N PRO A 76 14.24 4.83 2.31
CA PRO A 76 14.00 6.15 1.76
C PRO A 76 15.31 6.94 1.65
N VAL A 77 15.44 7.68 0.57
CA VAL A 77 16.52 8.65 0.35
C VAL A 77 15.94 10.04 0.56
N THR A 78 16.44 10.75 1.57
CA THR A 78 15.93 12.07 1.95
C THR A 78 17.04 13.12 1.91
N ASP A 79 16.64 14.38 1.73
CA ASP A 79 17.52 15.53 1.93
C ASP A 79 17.60 15.94 3.41
N ASP A 80 18.32 17.03 3.70
CA ASP A 80 18.51 17.53 5.06
C ASP A 80 17.24 18.09 5.72
N ASN A 81 16.20 18.32 4.92
CA ASN A 81 14.88 18.77 5.37
C ASN A 81 13.86 17.61 5.44
N ASP A 82 14.33 16.35 5.34
CA ASP A 82 13.51 15.13 5.29
C ASP A 82 12.52 15.06 4.11
N ASN A 83 12.78 15.81 3.03
CA ASN A 83 12.04 15.64 1.79
C ASN A 83 12.46 14.34 1.10
N LEU A 84 11.50 13.59 0.60
CA LEU A 84 11.75 12.34 -0.12
C LEU A 84 12.33 12.64 -1.50
N LEU A 85 13.56 12.22 -1.76
CA LEU A 85 14.22 12.33 -3.07
C LEU A 85 14.07 11.06 -3.92
N GLY A 86 13.87 9.91 -3.28
CA GLY A 86 13.74 8.62 -3.92
C GLY A 86 13.81 7.51 -2.89
N GLU A 87 14.05 6.30 -3.34
CA GLU A 87 14.18 5.13 -2.48
C GLU A 87 15.22 4.15 -3.04
N ILE A 88 15.86 3.39 -2.15
CA ILE A 88 16.64 2.22 -2.50
C ILE A 88 15.73 1.01 -2.37
N ASP A 89 15.42 0.37 -3.48
CA ASP A 89 14.73 -0.91 -3.54
C ASP A 89 15.78 -2.03 -3.50
N LEU A 90 15.79 -2.79 -2.40
CA LEU A 90 16.79 -3.85 -2.18
C LEU A 90 16.71 -4.95 -3.23
N THR A 91 15.56 -5.15 -3.85
CA THR A 91 15.41 -6.15 -4.92
C THR A 91 16.18 -5.75 -6.18
N LYS A 92 16.23 -4.45 -6.47
CA LYS A 92 16.93 -3.90 -7.65
C LYS A 92 18.43 -3.77 -7.46
N VAL A 93 18.88 -3.43 -6.25
CA VAL A 93 20.31 -3.20 -5.97
C VAL A 93 21.07 -4.45 -5.53
N ARG A 94 20.39 -5.57 -5.31
CA ARG A 94 20.96 -6.83 -4.79
C ARG A 94 22.21 -7.26 -5.52
N ASN A 95 22.27 -7.15 -6.85
CA ASN A 95 23.41 -7.59 -7.65
C ASN A 95 24.66 -6.70 -7.49
N VAL A 96 24.48 -5.48 -6.98
CA VAL A 96 25.54 -4.47 -6.86
C VAL A 96 26.09 -4.40 -5.45
N ILE A 97 25.24 -4.55 -4.41
CA ILE A 97 25.62 -4.41 -3.00
C ILE A 97 26.64 -5.44 -2.51
N PHE A 98 26.76 -6.60 -3.18
CA PHE A 98 27.75 -7.62 -2.84
C PHE A 98 29.11 -7.42 -3.50
N ARG A 99 29.25 -6.40 -4.36
CA ARG A 99 30.50 -6.07 -5.04
C ARG A 99 31.30 -5.07 -4.24
N THR A 100 32.18 -5.53 -3.37
CA THR A 100 32.98 -4.69 -2.46
C THR A 100 33.88 -3.70 -3.19
N GLU A 101 34.35 -4.03 -4.40
CA GLU A 101 35.14 -3.16 -5.25
C GLU A 101 34.39 -1.89 -5.71
N LEU A 102 33.06 -1.88 -5.58
CA LEU A 102 32.20 -0.74 -5.97
C LEU A 102 31.86 0.16 -4.79
N TYR A 103 32.21 -0.18 -3.56
CA TYR A 103 31.78 0.52 -2.34
C TYR A 103 32.16 2.00 -2.30
N HIS A 104 33.31 2.36 -2.87
CA HIS A 104 33.77 3.75 -2.97
C HIS A 104 33.49 4.41 -4.34
N ARG A 105 32.90 3.68 -5.28
CA ARG A 105 32.61 4.16 -6.64
C ARG A 105 31.20 4.67 -6.83
N PHE A 106 30.24 4.11 -6.07
CA PHE A 106 28.83 4.45 -6.19
C PHE A 106 28.35 5.18 -4.95
N THR A 107 27.47 6.14 -5.19
CA THR A 107 26.68 6.81 -4.15
C THR A 107 25.23 6.36 -4.21
N VAL A 108 24.50 6.59 -3.12
CA VAL A 108 23.05 6.33 -3.02
C VAL A 108 22.30 7.00 -4.18
N ARG A 109 22.68 8.22 -4.56
CA ARG A 109 22.07 8.97 -5.69
C ARG A 109 22.08 8.21 -7.00
N GLN A 110 23.10 7.41 -7.25
CA GLN A 110 23.24 6.62 -8.48
C GLN A 110 22.45 5.30 -8.43
N LEU A 111 22.08 4.86 -7.24
CA LEU A 111 21.38 3.59 -7.00
C LEU A 111 19.90 3.78 -6.70
N MET A 112 19.50 4.98 -6.26
CA MET A 112 18.12 5.27 -5.93
C MET A 112 17.21 5.31 -7.16
N THR A 113 15.95 4.99 -6.96
CA THR A 113 14.88 5.12 -7.95
C THR A 113 13.73 5.93 -7.35
N LEU A 114 12.88 6.51 -8.20
CA LEU A 114 11.64 7.11 -7.72
C LEU A 114 10.66 6.00 -7.31
N PRO A 115 9.87 6.20 -6.24
CA PRO A 115 8.79 5.29 -5.90
C PRO A 115 7.74 5.30 -7.03
N PRO A 116 7.00 4.19 -7.22
CA PRO A 116 6.00 4.10 -8.30
C PRO A 116 4.82 5.06 -8.11
N ALA A 117 4.56 5.47 -6.89
CA ALA A 117 3.63 6.54 -6.49
C ALA A 117 3.94 7.00 -5.07
N THR A 118 3.41 8.15 -4.69
CA THR A 118 3.40 8.66 -3.31
C THR A 118 1.96 8.83 -2.84
N LEU A 119 1.73 8.73 -1.55
CA LEU A 119 0.45 8.98 -0.90
C LEU A 119 0.54 10.29 -0.10
N ALA A 120 -0.51 11.07 -0.09
CA ALA A 120 -0.61 12.19 0.84
C ALA A 120 -1.18 11.70 2.18
N ALA A 121 -0.70 12.24 3.30
CA ALA A 121 -1.22 11.88 4.64
C ALA A 121 -2.72 12.18 4.79
N THR A 122 -3.28 13.00 3.91
CA THR A 122 -4.71 13.37 3.85
C THR A 122 -5.52 12.51 2.89
N ASP A 123 -4.90 11.56 2.16
CA ASP A 123 -5.61 10.70 1.23
C ASP A 123 -6.61 9.79 1.94
N SER A 124 -7.74 9.51 1.30
CA SER A 124 -8.69 8.51 1.79
C SER A 124 -8.14 7.08 1.61
N MET A 125 -8.59 6.16 2.45
CA MET A 125 -8.21 4.75 2.32
C MET A 125 -8.63 4.13 0.98
N GLU A 126 -9.69 4.66 0.36
CA GLU A 126 -10.07 4.28 -1.01
C GLU A 126 -9.01 4.71 -2.04
N CYS A 127 -8.46 5.93 -1.90
CA CYS A 127 -7.35 6.40 -2.73
C CYS A 127 -6.11 5.54 -2.54
N VAL A 128 -5.76 5.20 -1.29
CA VAL A 128 -4.64 4.32 -0.94
C VAL A 128 -4.78 2.96 -1.62
N MET A 129 -5.92 2.30 -1.46
CA MET A 129 -6.19 0.99 -2.04
C MET A 129 -6.09 1.02 -3.57
N ARG A 130 -6.73 2.00 -4.20
CA ARG A 130 -6.69 2.20 -5.66
C ARG A 130 -5.26 2.42 -6.17
N THR A 131 -4.44 3.16 -5.41
CA THR A 131 -3.04 3.42 -5.76
C THR A 131 -2.21 2.13 -5.70
N PHE A 132 -2.40 1.29 -4.69
CA PHE A 132 -1.77 -0.04 -4.63
C PHE A 132 -2.19 -0.94 -5.78
N ASP A 133 -3.47 -0.97 -6.14
CA ASP A 133 -3.98 -1.79 -7.24
C ASP A 133 -3.41 -1.33 -8.59
N LYS A 134 -3.32 -0.02 -8.79
CA LYS A 134 -2.80 0.58 -10.03
C LYS A 134 -1.29 0.36 -10.18
N THR A 135 -0.53 0.49 -9.11
CA THR A 135 0.95 0.45 -9.16
C THR A 135 1.51 -0.96 -9.05
N GLY A 136 0.80 -1.86 -8.39
CA GLY A 136 1.32 -3.18 -8.04
C GLY A 136 2.41 -3.13 -6.96
N ALA A 137 2.68 -1.97 -6.33
CA ALA A 137 3.73 -1.81 -5.33
C ALA A 137 3.47 -2.61 -4.05
N ASP A 138 4.52 -3.04 -3.36
CA ASP A 138 4.41 -3.67 -2.05
C ASP A 138 4.39 -2.64 -0.92
N TYR A 139 5.02 -1.47 -1.15
CA TYR A 139 5.12 -0.34 -0.23
C TYR A 139 4.92 0.97 -0.99
N LEU A 140 4.29 1.93 -0.34
CA LEU A 140 4.16 3.29 -0.84
C LEU A 140 4.52 4.30 0.25
N PRO A 141 5.35 5.31 -0.05
CA PRO A 141 5.67 6.38 0.88
C PRO A 141 4.48 7.31 1.08
N VAL A 142 4.32 7.78 2.31
CA VAL A 142 3.32 8.77 2.72
C VAL A 142 4.02 10.09 2.99
N LEU A 143 3.57 11.15 2.34
CA LEU A 143 4.12 12.50 2.49
C LEU A 143 3.14 13.40 3.25
N SER A 144 3.69 14.32 4.02
CA SER A 144 2.92 15.44 4.60
C SER A 144 2.50 16.44 3.52
N VAL A 145 1.68 17.42 3.89
CA VAL A 145 1.27 18.52 3.00
C VAL A 145 2.49 19.35 2.54
N GLU A 146 3.52 19.44 3.36
CA GLU A 146 4.77 20.14 3.07
C GLU A 146 5.74 19.30 2.22
N GLY A 147 5.45 18.03 1.97
CA GLY A 147 6.28 17.13 1.18
C GLY A 147 7.29 16.30 1.99
N HIS A 148 7.28 16.40 3.32
CA HIS A 148 8.16 15.59 4.17
C HIS A 148 7.68 14.15 4.26
N LEU A 149 8.62 13.22 4.37
CA LEU A 149 8.30 11.80 4.55
C LEU A 149 7.73 11.55 5.95
N VAL A 150 6.49 11.08 6.00
CA VAL A 150 5.80 10.69 7.25
C VAL A 150 6.04 9.23 7.59
N GLY A 151 6.15 8.38 6.59
CA GLY A 151 6.34 6.94 6.74
C GLY A 151 5.95 6.18 5.48
N TYR A 152 5.70 4.90 5.63
CA TYR A 152 5.30 4.01 4.54
C TYR A 152 4.03 3.26 4.91
N ILE A 153 3.27 2.86 3.90
CA ILE A 153 2.19 1.89 4.05
C ILE A 153 2.58 0.65 3.26
N SER A 154 2.51 -0.53 3.89
CA SER A 154 2.64 -1.79 3.18
C SER A 154 1.29 -2.27 2.67
N ARG A 155 1.28 -2.85 1.47
CA ARG A 155 0.10 -3.49 0.88
C ARG A 155 -0.48 -4.55 1.82
N THR A 156 0.37 -5.39 2.39
CA THR A 156 -0.02 -6.46 3.31
C THR A 156 -0.74 -5.90 4.53
N ARG A 157 -0.21 -4.84 5.14
CA ARG A 157 -0.80 -4.22 6.33
C ARG A 157 -2.16 -3.59 6.03
N MET A 158 -2.26 -2.88 4.89
CA MET A 158 -3.52 -2.29 4.43
C MET A 158 -4.61 -3.37 4.25
N TYR A 159 -4.33 -4.46 3.52
CA TYR A 159 -5.32 -5.51 3.33
C TYR A 159 -5.61 -6.32 4.60
N THR A 160 -4.65 -6.43 5.52
CA THR A 160 -4.89 -7.08 6.81
C THR A 160 -5.87 -6.28 7.65
N MET A 161 -5.68 -4.95 7.73
CA MET A 161 -6.63 -4.08 8.42
C MET A 161 -8.01 -4.09 7.75
N TYR A 162 -8.07 -4.00 6.43
CA TYR A 162 -9.32 -4.08 5.68
C TYR A 162 -10.11 -5.35 6.03
N ARG A 163 -9.46 -6.52 6.04
CA ARG A 163 -10.09 -7.79 6.42
C ARG A 163 -10.51 -7.85 7.88
N GLN A 164 -9.77 -7.19 8.76
CA GLN A 164 -10.14 -7.10 10.17
C GLN A 164 -11.41 -6.28 10.36
N VAL A 165 -11.50 -5.10 9.77
CA VAL A 165 -12.70 -4.25 9.83
C VAL A 165 -13.93 -4.98 9.28
N ILE A 166 -13.80 -5.69 8.14
CA ILE A 166 -14.91 -6.51 7.61
C ILE A 166 -15.37 -7.55 8.62
N ARG A 167 -14.46 -8.27 9.27
CA ARG A 167 -14.81 -9.32 10.26
C ARG A 167 -15.56 -8.72 11.45
N ASP A 168 -15.07 -7.59 11.97
CA ASP A 168 -15.66 -6.93 13.13
C ASP A 168 -17.09 -6.46 12.82
N TYR A 169 -17.33 -5.99 11.58
CA TYR A 169 -18.67 -5.61 11.10
C TYR A 169 -19.60 -6.78 10.79
N SER A 170 -19.05 -7.95 10.48
CA SER A 170 -19.87 -9.13 10.13
C SER A 170 -20.30 -9.93 11.37
N THR A 171 -19.84 -9.54 12.56
CA THR A 171 -20.08 -10.24 13.82
C THR A 171 -21.13 -9.53 14.69
N GLU A 172 -21.62 -8.35 14.30
CA GLU A 172 -22.78 -7.64 14.86
C GLU A 172 -24.06 -7.93 14.06
#